data_661dd7a9ab949bdfe59207d820ba2b57
#
_entry.id   661dd7a9ab949bdfe59207d820ba2b57
#
_cell.length_a   1.000
_cell.length_b   1.000
_cell.length_c   1.000
_cell.angle_alpha   90.00
_cell.angle_beta   90.00
_cell.angle_gamma   90.00
#
_symmetry.space_group_name_H-M   'P 1'
#
loop_
_entity.id
_entity.type
_entity.pdbx_description
1 polymer ?
#
loop_
_entity_poly.entity_id
_entity_poly.type
_entity_poly.pdbx_seq_one_letter_code
_entity_poly.pdbx_strand_id
1 'polypeptide(L)'
;MTSSIRLFMIAIIVLSFALGSFTARAQRSGPEVEYAAVQGGLPFSPYVRVDNMLYLSGQLGTIPGGGLAEGGVQAETQQTLENIRNVLERAGSSMNNVVKCSVFMEDMNQWPAMNEVYVTFFPEHLPARSAFGSTGLALGAALEIECFATVGN
;
A
#
# COMPACT_ATOMS: atom_id res chain seq x y z
N MET A 1 -14.97 -0.30 -64.06
CA MET A 1 -15.29 -0.23 -62.61
C MET A 1 -15.93 1.11 -62.37
N THR A 2 -17.23 1.14 -62.06
CA THR A 2 -18.01 2.36 -61.92
C THR A 2 -17.65 3.10 -60.63
N SER A 3 -17.79 4.41 -60.61
CA SER A 3 -17.46 5.32 -59.49
C SER A 3 -18.06 4.85 -58.16
N SER A 4 -19.25 4.22 -58.18
CA SER A 4 -19.97 3.68 -57.03
C SER A 4 -19.24 2.51 -56.34
N ILE A 5 -18.55 1.65 -57.10
CA ILE A 5 -17.80 0.49 -56.55
C ILE A 5 -16.55 0.97 -55.79
N ARG A 6 -15.90 2.08 -56.28
CA ARG A 6 -14.74 2.67 -55.60
C ARG A 6 -15.13 3.33 -54.28
N LEU A 7 -16.28 4.00 -54.21
CA LEU A 7 -16.80 4.61 -53.00
C LEU A 7 -17.14 3.54 -51.92
N PHE A 8 -17.74 2.42 -52.34
CA PHE A 8 -18.09 1.32 -51.45
C PHE A 8 -16.86 0.62 -50.85
N MET A 9 -15.81 0.42 -51.66
CA MET A 9 -14.56 -0.17 -51.22
C MET A 9 -13.81 0.74 -50.23
N ILE A 10 -13.82 2.07 -50.43
CA ILE A 10 -13.21 3.02 -49.50
C ILE A 10 -13.96 3.04 -48.15
N ALA A 11 -15.30 2.98 -48.16
CA ALA A 11 -16.11 2.93 -46.95
C ALA A 11 -15.87 1.67 -46.13
N ILE A 12 -15.66 0.50 -46.75
CA ILE A 12 -15.36 -0.76 -46.07
C ILE A 12 -13.97 -0.71 -45.44
N ILE A 13 -12.97 -0.12 -46.12
CA ILE A 13 -11.61 -0.02 -45.57
C ILE A 13 -11.56 0.95 -44.38
N VAL A 14 -12.28 2.08 -44.43
CA VAL A 14 -12.34 3.02 -43.30
C VAL A 14 -13.08 2.42 -42.11
N LEU A 15 -14.15 1.65 -42.33
CA LEU A 15 -14.89 0.99 -41.28
C LEU A 15 -14.06 -0.14 -40.61
N SER A 16 -13.26 -0.88 -41.40
CA SER A 16 -12.35 -1.91 -40.87
C SER A 16 -11.21 -1.31 -40.02
N PHE A 17 -10.72 -0.11 -40.38
CA PHE A 17 -9.70 0.59 -39.61
C PHE A 17 -10.27 1.17 -38.31
N ALA A 18 -11.52 1.63 -38.28
CA ALA A 18 -12.18 2.13 -37.07
C ALA A 18 -12.48 0.99 -36.07
N LEU A 19 -12.89 -0.21 -36.56
CA LEU A 19 -13.10 -1.38 -35.69
C LEU A 19 -11.77 -1.95 -35.17
N GLY A 20 -10.70 -1.94 -35.96
CA GLY A 20 -9.37 -2.43 -35.59
C GLY A 20 -8.72 -1.59 -34.45
N SER A 21 -9.03 -0.30 -34.40
CA SER A 21 -8.49 0.59 -33.35
C SER A 21 -9.18 0.44 -32.00
N PHE A 22 -10.37 -0.15 -31.96
CA PHE A 22 -11.13 -0.34 -30.72
C PHE A 22 -10.78 -1.64 -29.97
N THR A 23 -10.18 -2.62 -30.66
CA THR A 23 -9.85 -3.93 -30.04
C THR A 23 -8.43 -3.99 -29.45
N ALA A 24 -7.59 -2.99 -29.68
CA ALA A 24 -6.19 -3.00 -29.21
C ALA A 24 -6.01 -2.58 -27.72
N ARG A 25 -7.08 -2.25 -26.98
CA ARG A 25 -6.98 -1.78 -25.59
C ARG A 25 -7.33 -2.84 -24.52
N ALA A 26 -7.55 -4.07 -24.91
CA ALA A 26 -8.06 -5.12 -24.00
C ALA A 26 -7.09 -6.29 -23.74
N GLN A 27 -5.77 -6.07 -23.82
CA GLN A 27 -4.81 -7.11 -23.47
C GLN A 27 -3.80 -6.60 -22.44
N ARG A 28 -4.28 -6.24 -21.23
CA ARG A 28 -3.41 -6.25 -20.04
C ARG A 28 -3.25 -7.71 -19.61
N SER A 29 -2.10 -8.25 -19.87
CA SER A 29 -1.72 -9.58 -19.40
C SER A 29 -1.32 -9.51 -17.91
N GLY A 30 -2.31 -9.68 -17.00
CA GLY A 30 -2.07 -9.76 -15.56
C GLY A 30 -1.92 -8.39 -14.85
N PRO A 31 -1.84 -8.39 -13.51
CA PRO A 31 -1.64 -7.20 -12.70
C PRO A 31 -0.22 -6.64 -12.90
N GLU A 32 -0.10 -5.31 -12.86
CA GLU A 32 1.20 -4.63 -12.82
C GLU A 32 1.77 -4.72 -11.39
N VAL A 33 2.97 -5.28 -11.24
CA VAL A 33 3.64 -5.45 -9.94
C VAL A 33 4.92 -4.64 -9.91
N GLU A 34 5.05 -3.76 -8.91
CA GLU A 34 6.22 -2.93 -8.66
C GLU A 34 6.76 -3.20 -7.25
N TYR A 35 8.05 -3.47 -7.13
CA TYR A 35 8.76 -3.63 -5.86
C TYR A 35 9.53 -2.36 -5.54
N ALA A 36 9.23 -1.74 -4.41
CA ALA A 36 10.01 -0.60 -3.95
C ALA A 36 11.48 -0.99 -3.69
N ALA A 37 12.39 -0.05 -3.97
CA ALA A 37 13.82 -0.31 -3.76
C ALA A 37 14.12 -0.61 -2.29
N VAL A 38 14.88 -1.68 -2.07
CA VAL A 38 15.37 -2.08 -0.75
C VAL A 38 16.25 -0.99 -0.17
N GLN A 39 16.05 -0.65 1.09
CA GLN A 39 16.80 0.37 1.82
C GLN A 39 17.60 -0.26 2.97
N GLY A 40 18.77 0.28 3.27
CA GLY A 40 19.56 -0.08 4.44
C GLY A 40 20.02 -1.54 4.50
N GLY A 41 20.04 -2.27 3.36
CA GLY A 41 20.47 -3.68 3.32
C GLY A 41 19.47 -4.66 3.95
N LEU A 42 18.20 -4.24 4.16
CA LEU A 42 17.14 -5.12 4.64
C LEU A 42 16.81 -6.19 3.59
N PRO A 43 16.39 -7.41 4.00
CA PRO A 43 16.09 -8.51 3.06
C PRO A 43 14.66 -8.43 2.46
N PHE A 44 14.02 -7.27 2.50
CA PHE A 44 12.65 -7.05 2.02
C PHE A 44 12.46 -5.62 1.48
N SER A 45 11.48 -5.45 0.59
CA SER A 45 11.05 -4.14 0.10
C SER A 45 10.19 -3.44 1.15
N PRO A 46 10.25 -2.10 1.29
CA PRO A 46 9.39 -1.37 2.21
C PRO A 46 7.91 -1.48 1.84
N TYR A 47 7.60 -1.66 0.57
CA TYR A 47 6.26 -2.01 0.07
C TYR A 47 6.35 -2.71 -1.29
N VAL A 48 5.29 -3.43 -1.65
CA VAL A 48 5.02 -3.91 -3.01
C VAL A 48 3.71 -3.28 -3.47
N ARG A 49 3.70 -2.75 -4.69
CA ARG A 49 2.51 -2.25 -5.36
C ARG A 49 1.99 -3.29 -6.34
N VAL A 50 0.68 -3.54 -6.31
CA VAL A 50 -0.02 -4.39 -7.28
C VAL A 50 -1.20 -3.58 -7.82
N ASP A 51 -1.12 -3.15 -9.07
CA ASP A 51 -2.04 -2.17 -9.68
C ASP A 51 -2.19 -0.91 -8.81
N ASN A 52 -3.34 -0.71 -8.17
CA ASN A 52 -3.60 0.41 -7.27
C ASN A 52 -3.50 0.06 -5.78
N MET A 53 -3.06 -1.16 -5.43
CA MET A 53 -2.89 -1.58 -4.05
C MET A 53 -1.43 -1.56 -3.61
N LEU A 54 -1.20 -1.06 -2.40
CA LEU A 54 0.08 -1.08 -1.70
C LEU A 54 0.03 -2.11 -0.56
N TYR A 55 1.02 -2.97 -0.52
CA TYR A 55 1.26 -3.97 0.50
C TYR A 55 2.53 -3.55 1.24
N LEU A 56 2.39 -2.93 2.41
CA LEU A 56 3.51 -2.45 3.19
C LEU A 56 4.11 -3.59 4.01
N SER A 57 5.44 -3.61 4.12
CA SER A 57 6.11 -4.44 5.12
C SER A 57 5.83 -3.94 6.53
N GLY A 58 5.89 -4.83 7.53
CA GLY A 58 5.76 -4.48 8.92
C GLY A 58 6.71 -3.34 9.33
N GLN A 59 6.18 -2.43 10.12
CA GLN A 59 6.93 -1.31 10.68
C GLN A 59 6.97 -1.45 12.20
N LEU A 60 8.13 -1.15 12.76
CA LEU A 60 8.38 -1.03 14.19
C LEU A 60 8.48 0.45 14.57
N GLY A 61 8.47 0.75 15.87
CA GLY A 61 8.71 2.09 16.39
C GLY A 61 10.18 2.55 16.30
N THR A 62 10.87 2.24 15.21
CA THR A 62 12.28 2.61 15.01
C THR A 62 12.42 4.09 14.70
N ILE A 63 13.38 4.74 15.39
CA ILE A 63 13.72 6.15 15.19
C ILE A 63 14.87 6.33 14.19
N PRO A 64 15.00 7.52 13.56
CA PRO A 64 16.20 7.86 12.79
C PRO A 64 17.46 7.70 13.64
N GLY A 65 18.48 7.02 13.08
CA GLY A 65 19.72 6.71 13.82
C GLY A 65 19.73 5.34 14.48
N GLY A 66 18.59 4.66 14.53
CA GLY A 66 18.45 3.29 15.07
C GLY A 66 17.88 3.25 16.47
N GLY A 67 17.44 2.05 16.87
CA GLY A 67 16.74 1.82 18.14
C GLY A 67 15.24 2.08 18.05
N LEU A 68 14.54 1.82 19.14
CA LEU A 68 13.11 2.03 19.30
C LEU A 68 12.82 3.34 20.03
N ALA A 69 11.65 3.92 19.79
CA ALA A 69 11.20 5.11 20.52
C ALA A 69 11.08 4.80 22.01
N GLU A 70 11.67 5.65 22.86
CA GLU A 70 11.57 5.53 24.31
C GLU A 70 10.20 6.01 24.80
N GLY A 71 9.63 5.33 25.80
CA GLY A 71 8.34 5.68 26.41
C GLY A 71 7.29 4.58 26.31
N GLY A 72 7.68 3.37 25.90
CA GLY A 72 6.83 2.18 25.89
C GLY A 72 5.85 2.15 24.71
N VAL A 73 4.79 1.35 24.85
CA VAL A 73 3.87 1.02 23.74
C VAL A 73 3.27 2.25 23.05
N GLN A 74 2.95 3.31 23.79
CA GLN A 74 2.35 4.51 23.19
C GLN A 74 3.35 5.25 22.30
N ALA A 75 4.58 5.45 22.77
CA ALA A 75 5.64 6.09 22.00
C ALA A 75 6.04 5.25 20.80
N GLU A 76 6.16 3.93 20.97
CA GLU A 76 6.43 3.02 19.85
C GLU A 76 5.28 3.00 18.83
N THR A 77 4.01 3.03 19.28
CA THR A 77 2.85 3.12 18.38
C THR A 77 2.88 4.39 17.55
N GLN A 78 3.16 5.54 18.20
CA GLN A 78 3.30 6.83 17.54
C GLN A 78 4.37 6.74 16.44
N GLN A 79 5.56 6.27 16.78
CA GLN A 79 6.67 6.18 15.84
C GLN A 79 6.40 5.17 14.71
N THR A 80 5.79 4.02 15.04
CA THR A 80 5.43 3.01 14.04
C THR A 80 4.47 3.59 12.98
N LEU A 81 3.44 4.31 13.41
CA LEU A 81 2.48 4.93 12.49
C LEU A 81 3.07 6.11 11.72
N GLU A 82 4.01 6.86 12.29
CA GLU A 82 4.81 7.84 11.54
C GLU A 82 5.67 7.16 10.47
N ASN A 83 6.28 6.01 10.78
CA ASN A 83 7.06 5.24 9.80
C ASN A 83 6.16 4.73 8.66
N ILE A 84 4.95 4.22 8.97
CA ILE A 84 3.94 3.84 7.95
C ILE A 84 3.56 5.05 7.09
N ARG A 85 3.28 6.21 7.69
CA ARG A 85 2.97 7.45 6.95
C ARG A 85 4.09 7.80 5.96
N ASN A 86 5.34 7.76 6.40
CA ASN A 86 6.49 8.04 5.55
C ASN A 86 6.63 7.05 4.38
N VAL A 87 6.30 5.76 4.60
CA VAL A 87 6.30 4.75 3.51
C VAL A 87 5.19 5.06 2.51
N LEU A 88 3.97 5.36 2.99
CA LEU A 88 2.82 5.69 2.15
C LEU A 88 3.07 6.93 1.29
N GLU A 89 3.60 7.99 1.87
CA GLU A 89 3.90 9.25 1.16
C GLU A 89 4.94 9.03 0.04
N ARG A 90 5.99 8.25 0.30
CA ARG A 90 6.96 7.86 -0.73
C ARG A 90 6.36 7.00 -1.84
N ALA A 91 5.31 6.24 -1.54
CA ALA A 91 4.57 5.43 -2.50
C ALA A 91 3.47 6.21 -3.25
N GLY A 92 3.32 7.53 -3.01
CA GLY A 92 2.26 8.36 -3.61
C GLY A 92 0.87 8.14 -3.00
N SER A 93 0.82 7.75 -1.72
CA SER A 93 -0.40 7.49 -0.96
C SER A 93 -0.43 8.31 0.35
N SER A 94 -1.38 8.02 1.24
CA SER A 94 -1.52 8.70 2.54
C SER A 94 -2.20 7.79 3.56
N MET A 95 -2.23 8.21 4.83
CA MET A 95 -2.96 7.52 5.90
C MET A 95 -4.46 7.38 5.60
N ASN A 96 -5.07 8.32 4.90
CA ASN A 96 -6.48 8.27 4.50
C ASN A 96 -6.79 7.17 3.48
N ASN A 97 -5.78 6.66 2.79
CA ASN A 97 -5.91 5.58 1.81
C ASN A 97 -5.67 4.19 2.40
N VAL A 98 -5.37 4.09 3.70
CA VAL A 98 -5.19 2.81 4.40
C VAL A 98 -6.53 2.10 4.52
N VAL A 99 -6.58 0.84 4.05
CA VAL A 99 -7.80 0.03 4.05
C VAL A 99 -7.80 -1.07 5.11
N LYS A 100 -6.61 -1.57 5.47
CA LYS A 100 -6.44 -2.64 6.46
C LYS A 100 -5.09 -2.52 7.15
N CYS A 101 -5.06 -2.80 8.47
CA CYS A 101 -3.82 -3.05 9.20
C CYS A 101 -3.90 -4.35 10.03
N SER A 102 -2.76 -5.02 10.18
CA SER A 102 -2.52 -6.07 11.17
C SER A 102 -1.56 -5.52 12.22
N VAL A 103 -1.89 -5.72 13.49
CA VAL A 103 -1.08 -5.28 14.64
C VAL A 103 -0.62 -6.51 15.40
N PHE A 104 0.68 -6.66 15.57
CA PHE A 104 1.31 -7.69 16.38
C PHE A 104 1.85 -7.03 17.65
N MET A 105 1.52 -7.54 18.82
CA MET A 105 1.90 -6.98 20.12
C MET A 105 2.65 -8.00 20.96
N GLU A 106 3.68 -7.56 21.64
CA GLU A 106 4.37 -8.41 22.61
C GLU A 106 3.47 -8.70 23.82
N ASP A 107 2.75 -7.69 24.32
CA ASP A 107 1.82 -7.80 25.46
C ASP A 107 0.44 -7.25 25.09
N MET A 108 -0.56 -8.14 24.97
CA MET A 108 -1.95 -7.79 24.69
C MET A 108 -2.64 -7.00 25.82
N ASN A 109 -2.10 -6.99 27.05
CA ASN A 109 -2.62 -6.12 28.11
C ASN A 109 -2.43 -4.64 27.80
N GLN A 110 -1.47 -4.29 26.92
CA GLN A 110 -1.21 -2.93 26.47
C GLN A 110 -2.07 -2.51 25.26
N TRP A 111 -2.95 -3.38 24.78
CA TRP A 111 -3.83 -3.08 23.64
C TRP A 111 -4.68 -1.80 23.80
N PRO A 112 -5.25 -1.48 25.00
CA PRO A 112 -5.95 -0.21 25.19
C PRO A 112 -5.05 1.02 24.99
N ALA A 113 -3.83 0.99 25.55
CA ALA A 113 -2.87 2.09 25.46
C ALA A 113 -2.38 2.30 24.01
N MET A 114 -2.16 1.21 23.26
CA MET A 114 -1.88 1.28 21.82
C MET A 114 -3.04 1.93 21.06
N ASN A 115 -4.28 1.54 21.36
CA ASN A 115 -5.47 2.07 20.68
C ASN A 115 -5.62 3.59 20.84
N GLU A 116 -5.32 4.14 22.02
CA GLU A 116 -5.39 5.58 22.29
C GLU A 116 -4.57 6.39 21.27
N VAL A 117 -3.39 5.87 20.92
CA VAL A 117 -2.53 6.50 19.91
C VAL A 117 -2.97 6.15 18.48
N TYR A 118 -3.29 4.88 18.24
CA TYR A 118 -3.64 4.39 16.90
C TYR A 118 -4.77 5.20 16.26
N VAL A 119 -5.85 5.48 17.01
CA VAL A 119 -7.03 6.17 16.45
C VAL A 119 -6.73 7.61 16.02
N THR A 120 -5.71 8.25 16.58
CA THR A 120 -5.35 9.64 16.24
C THR A 120 -4.78 9.76 14.82
N PHE A 121 -4.29 8.67 14.25
CA PHE A 121 -3.74 8.65 12.89
C PHE A 121 -4.81 8.50 11.80
N PHE A 122 -6.05 8.19 12.17
CA PHE A 122 -7.16 7.94 11.26
C PHE A 122 -8.38 8.80 11.60
N PRO A 123 -8.27 10.15 11.48
CA PRO A 123 -9.31 11.06 11.93
C PRO A 123 -10.58 11.03 11.08
N GLU A 124 -10.50 10.62 9.82
CA GLU A 124 -11.65 10.60 8.90
C GLU A 124 -12.39 9.25 8.95
N HIS A 125 -11.66 8.15 8.91
CA HIS A 125 -12.23 6.80 8.95
C HIS A 125 -11.19 5.79 9.44
N LEU A 126 -11.63 4.81 10.20
CA LEU A 126 -10.76 3.74 10.70
C LEU A 126 -10.64 2.62 9.66
N PRO A 127 -9.42 2.16 9.34
CA PRO A 127 -9.23 0.98 8.49
C PRO A 127 -9.72 -0.30 9.19
N ALA A 128 -10.04 -1.33 8.42
CA ALA A 128 -10.22 -2.66 8.98
C ALA A 128 -8.95 -3.09 9.72
N ARG A 129 -9.09 -3.77 10.89
CA ARG A 129 -7.92 -4.15 11.69
C ARG A 129 -8.07 -5.54 12.29
N SER A 130 -6.93 -6.23 12.45
CA SER A 130 -6.77 -7.38 13.33
C SER A 130 -5.62 -7.09 14.29
N ALA A 131 -5.69 -7.58 15.54
CA ALA A 131 -4.61 -7.47 16.50
C ALA A 131 -4.34 -8.84 17.13
N PHE A 132 -3.06 -9.19 17.30
CA PHE A 132 -2.61 -10.49 17.79
C PHE A 132 -1.48 -10.32 18.80
N GLY A 133 -1.44 -11.22 19.81
CA GLY A 133 -0.26 -11.39 20.63
C GLY A 133 0.85 -12.12 19.88
N SER A 134 2.10 -11.75 20.14
CA SER A 134 3.31 -12.36 19.60
C SER A 134 4.20 -12.85 20.73
N THR A 135 5.07 -13.82 20.45
CA THR A 135 6.07 -14.35 21.42
C THR A 135 7.42 -13.65 21.30
N GLY A 136 7.41 -12.38 20.92
CA GLY A 136 8.56 -11.52 20.68
C GLY A 136 8.55 -10.94 19.29
N LEU A 137 9.09 -9.74 19.17
CA LEU A 137 9.21 -8.98 17.93
C LEU A 137 10.67 -8.56 17.71
N ALA A 138 11.02 -8.22 16.48
CA ALA A 138 12.36 -7.78 16.15
C ALA A 138 12.76 -6.58 17.01
N LEU A 139 14.04 -6.51 17.41
CA LEU A 139 14.62 -5.50 18.29
C LEU A 139 14.02 -5.44 19.70
N GLY A 140 13.14 -6.38 20.08
CA GLY A 140 12.38 -6.32 21.34
C GLY A 140 11.28 -5.25 21.33
N ALA A 141 10.71 -4.97 20.17
CA ALA A 141 9.64 -3.99 20.02
C ALA A 141 8.37 -4.39 20.76
N ALA A 142 7.64 -3.41 21.31
CA ALA A 142 6.35 -3.64 21.94
C ALA A 142 5.25 -3.97 20.93
N LEU A 143 5.40 -3.49 19.67
CA LEU A 143 4.46 -3.80 18.60
C LEU A 143 5.11 -3.69 17.22
N GLU A 144 4.48 -4.36 16.25
CA GLU A 144 4.71 -4.24 14.81
C GLU A 144 3.37 -4.02 14.13
N ILE A 145 3.33 -3.15 13.11
CA ILE A 145 2.12 -2.90 12.31
C ILE A 145 2.46 -3.02 10.83
N GLU A 146 1.70 -3.84 10.11
CA GLU A 146 1.65 -3.85 8.65
C GLU A 146 0.32 -3.27 8.17
N CYS A 147 0.31 -2.58 7.02
CA CYS A 147 -0.91 -2.04 6.46
C CYS A 147 -1.00 -2.26 4.95
N PHE A 148 -2.24 -2.31 4.45
CA PHE A 148 -2.59 -2.26 3.03
C PHE A 148 -3.27 -0.94 2.76
N ALA A 149 -2.92 -0.30 1.64
CA ALA A 149 -3.48 0.98 1.24
C ALA A 149 -3.76 1.01 -0.26
N THR A 150 -4.59 1.95 -0.70
CA THR A 150 -4.68 2.26 -2.13
C THR A 150 -3.70 3.36 -2.50
N VAL A 151 -3.23 3.39 -3.75
CA VAL A 151 -2.55 4.56 -4.29
C VAL A 151 -3.58 5.66 -4.44
N GLY A 152 -3.24 6.89 -4.09
CA GLY A 152 -4.13 8.04 -4.29
C GLY A 152 -4.56 8.19 -5.76
N ASN A 153 -5.79 8.60 -5.98
CA ASN A 153 -6.30 8.95 -7.32
C ASN A 153 -5.77 10.30 -7.74
#